data_c0662a8dc7d30d122fd067f9ada1a10f
#
_entry.id   c0662a8dc7d30d122fd067f9ada1a10f
#
_cell.length_a   1.000
_cell.length_b   1.000
_cell.length_c   1.000
_cell.angle_alpha   90.00
_cell.angle_beta   90.00
_cell.angle_gamma   90.00
#
_symmetry.space_group_name_H-M   'P 1'
#
loop_
_entity.id
_entity.type
_entity.pdbx_description
1 polymer ?
#
loop_
_entity_poly.entity_id
_entity_poly.type
_entity_poly.pdbx_seq_one_letter_code
_entity_poly.pdbx_strand_id
1 'polypeptide(L)'
;MQTILFHPDAAACEALERMTQRLDDVTVLCASCEELFESGLMADGAVVSSGNGFGIMDGGLDGVLRALYGERLEARVKRQIIEHYGPELPVGAAVVARSEH
;
A
#
# COMPACT_ATOMS: atom_id res chain seq x y z
N MET A 1 -3.51 -3.51 -17.31
CA MET A 1 -3.66 -3.26 -15.86
C MET A 1 -3.58 -1.78 -15.58
N GLN A 2 -4.47 -1.25 -14.78
CA GLN A 2 -4.45 0.16 -14.39
C GLN A 2 -3.67 0.34 -13.09
N THR A 3 -2.73 1.27 -13.09
CA THR A 3 -1.98 1.65 -11.90
C THR A 3 -2.45 3.00 -11.39
N ILE A 4 -2.77 3.08 -10.10
CA ILE A 4 -3.17 4.32 -9.45
C ILE A 4 -2.08 4.71 -8.46
N LEU A 5 -1.51 5.90 -8.66
CA LEU A 5 -0.59 6.52 -7.71
C LEU A 5 -1.39 7.53 -6.91
N PHE A 6 -1.34 7.45 -5.60
CA PHE A 6 -2.12 8.36 -4.76
C PHE A 6 -1.29 8.98 -3.66
N HIS A 7 -1.63 10.21 -3.34
CA HIS A 7 -1.03 10.96 -2.24
C HIS A 7 -1.99 12.08 -1.85
N PRO A 8 -2.12 12.43 -0.57
CA PRO A 8 -3.01 13.52 -0.16
C PRO A 8 -2.47 14.91 -0.43
N ASP A 9 -1.17 15.07 -0.62
CA ASP A 9 -0.53 16.36 -0.84
C ASP A 9 -0.54 16.78 -2.31
N ALA A 10 -1.05 17.98 -2.60
CA ALA A 10 -1.16 18.49 -3.97
C ALA A 10 0.18 18.61 -4.69
N ALA A 11 1.22 19.07 -3.98
CA ALA A 11 2.54 19.23 -4.59
C ALA A 11 3.15 17.89 -5.00
N ALA A 12 2.97 16.85 -4.17
CA ALA A 12 3.41 15.50 -4.50
C ALA A 12 2.65 14.97 -5.72
N CYS A 13 1.34 15.21 -5.82
CA CYS A 13 0.54 14.78 -6.95
C CYS A 13 0.97 15.46 -8.25
N GLU A 14 1.28 16.75 -8.21
CA GLU A 14 1.80 17.47 -9.38
C GLU A 14 3.12 16.89 -9.87
N ALA A 15 4.02 16.55 -8.93
CA ALA A 15 5.29 15.93 -9.27
C ALA A 15 5.09 14.55 -9.90
N LEU A 16 4.20 13.73 -9.34
CA LEU A 16 3.88 12.41 -9.89
C LEU A 16 3.26 12.52 -11.28
N GLU A 17 2.37 13.47 -11.52
CA GLU A 17 1.78 13.70 -12.83
C GLU A 17 2.83 14.06 -13.87
N ARG A 18 3.76 14.95 -13.54
CA ARG A 18 4.85 15.33 -14.44
C ARG A 18 5.75 14.13 -14.78
N MET A 19 6.02 13.28 -13.80
CA MET A 19 6.91 12.12 -13.97
C MET A 19 6.26 10.99 -14.76
N THR A 20 4.93 10.91 -14.78
CA THR A 20 4.20 9.80 -15.39
C THR A 20 3.37 10.17 -16.61
N GLN A 21 3.47 11.42 -17.10
CA GLN A 21 2.61 11.92 -18.18
C GLN A 21 2.73 11.13 -19.50
N ARG A 22 3.80 10.37 -19.69
CA ARG A 22 3.99 9.53 -20.89
C ARG A 22 3.54 8.09 -20.69
N LEU A 23 3.03 7.76 -19.51
CA LEU A 23 2.57 6.40 -19.18
C LEU A 23 1.04 6.33 -19.33
N ASP A 24 0.56 5.51 -20.23
CA ASP A 24 -0.87 5.46 -20.59
C ASP A 24 -1.75 4.81 -19.54
N ASP A 25 -1.21 3.87 -18.77
CA ASP A 25 -1.97 3.07 -17.81
C ASP A 25 -1.73 3.49 -16.35
N VAL A 26 -1.29 4.73 -16.16
CA VAL A 26 -1.05 5.30 -14.83
C VAL A 26 -1.95 6.52 -14.63
N THR A 27 -2.66 6.53 -13.51
CA THR A 27 -3.49 7.65 -13.07
C THR A 27 -2.99 8.14 -11.73
N VAL A 28 -2.88 9.45 -11.56
CA VAL A 28 -2.52 10.06 -10.28
C VAL A 28 -3.78 10.63 -9.64
N LEU A 29 -4.05 10.23 -8.40
CA LEU A 29 -5.18 10.73 -7.61
C LEU A 29 -4.66 11.47 -6.37
N CYS A 30 -5.09 12.71 -6.22
CA CYS A 30 -4.79 13.49 -5.02
C CYS A 30 -5.83 13.14 -3.96
N ALA A 31 -5.58 12.07 -3.21
CA ALA A 31 -6.51 11.53 -2.25
C ALA A 31 -5.76 10.78 -1.14
N SER A 32 -6.38 10.67 0.01
CA SER A 32 -5.87 9.84 1.09
C SER A 32 -6.23 8.36 0.85
N CYS A 33 -5.54 7.47 1.55
CA CYS A 33 -5.86 6.04 1.53
C CYS A 33 -7.31 5.78 1.99
N GLU A 34 -7.75 6.49 3.02
CA GLU A 34 -9.11 6.37 3.56
C GLU A 34 -10.17 6.76 2.52
N GLU A 35 -9.93 7.83 1.76
CA GLU A 35 -10.83 8.25 0.69
C GLU A 35 -10.94 7.20 -0.41
N LEU A 36 -9.82 6.60 -0.80
CA LEU A 36 -9.82 5.54 -1.81
C LEU A 36 -10.52 4.28 -1.31
N PHE A 37 -10.34 3.94 -0.04
CA PHE A 37 -11.03 2.81 0.57
C PHE A 37 -12.55 3.02 0.56
N GLU A 38 -13.01 4.18 0.98
CA GLU A 38 -14.43 4.52 1.01
C GLU A 38 -15.07 4.57 -0.40
N SER A 39 -14.30 4.97 -1.40
CA SER A 39 -14.78 5.04 -2.78
C SER A 39 -14.95 3.68 -3.44
N GLY A 40 -14.40 2.63 -2.85
CA GLY A 40 -14.42 1.28 -3.42
C GLY A 40 -13.32 0.98 -4.42
N LEU A 41 -12.45 1.93 -4.72
CA LEU A 41 -11.35 1.74 -5.69
C LEU A 41 -10.34 0.69 -5.25
N MET A 42 -10.25 0.41 -3.95
CA MET A 42 -9.33 -0.58 -3.40
C MET A 42 -9.90 -1.99 -3.34
N ALA A 43 -11.18 -2.18 -3.67
CA ALA A 43 -11.89 -3.44 -3.41
C ALA A 43 -11.34 -4.63 -4.20
N ASP A 44 -10.96 -4.42 -5.46
CA ASP A 44 -10.52 -5.50 -6.37
C ASP A 44 -9.06 -5.38 -6.75
N GLY A 45 -8.29 -4.60 -6.02
CA GLY A 45 -6.90 -4.34 -6.36
C GLY A 45 -5.93 -4.77 -5.28
N ALA A 46 -4.67 -4.47 -5.52
CA ALA A 46 -3.61 -4.61 -4.54
C ALA A 46 -3.10 -3.22 -4.16
N VAL A 47 -2.79 -3.03 -2.90
CA VAL A 47 -2.19 -1.80 -2.39
C VAL A 47 -0.73 -2.08 -2.06
N VAL A 48 0.16 -1.26 -2.60
CA VAL A 48 1.59 -1.35 -2.30
C VAL A 48 1.91 -0.34 -1.21
N SER A 49 2.47 -0.83 -0.12
CA SER A 49 2.89 0.00 1.00
C SER A 49 4.35 -0.31 1.34
N SER A 50 5.11 0.73 1.64
CA SER A 50 6.46 0.54 2.19
C SER A 50 6.33 0.31 3.70
N GLY A 51 6.82 -0.84 4.15
CA GLY A 51 6.75 -1.22 5.55
C GLY A 51 8.13 -1.47 6.13
N ASN A 52 8.20 -1.72 7.43
CA ASN A 52 9.44 -2.16 8.05
C ASN A 52 9.64 -3.68 7.85
N GLY A 53 10.85 -4.14 8.04
CA GLY A 53 11.21 -5.54 7.79
C GLY A 53 10.56 -6.54 8.75
N PHE A 54 9.99 -6.10 9.85
CA PHE A 54 9.37 -6.98 10.86
C PHE A 54 7.86 -7.13 10.68
N GLY A 55 7.27 -6.41 9.74
CA GLY A 55 5.82 -6.45 9.51
C GLY A 55 5.00 -5.76 10.60
N ILE A 56 5.59 -4.83 11.31
CA ILE A 56 4.88 -4.02 12.32
C ILE A 56 4.20 -2.85 11.61
N MET A 57 2.88 -2.82 11.66
CA MET A 57 2.06 -1.85 10.93
C MET A 57 1.57 -0.75 11.88
N ASP A 58 2.49 0.06 12.39
CA ASP A 58 2.22 1.03 13.44
C ASP A 58 2.30 2.50 13.03
N GLY A 59 2.64 2.79 11.77
CA GLY A 59 2.74 4.17 11.31
C GLY A 59 2.62 4.31 9.81
N GLY A 60 2.48 5.57 9.36
CA GLY A 60 2.37 5.88 7.94
C GLY A 60 1.20 5.17 7.26
N LEU A 61 1.40 4.78 6.01
CA LEU A 61 0.38 4.05 5.25
C LEU A 61 0.06 2.68 5.89
N ASP A 62 1.06 1.99 6.42
CA ASP A 62 0.84 0.71 7.11
C ASP A 62 -0.12 0.85 8.28
N GLY A 63 0.02 1.90 9.08
CA GLY A 63 -0.89 2.17 10.19
C GLY A 63 -2.32 2.42 9.73
N VAL A 64 -2.49 3.14 8.64
CA VAL A 64 -3.82 3.37 8.02
C VAL A 64 -4.42 2.05 7.52
N LEU A 65 -3.64 1.24 6.81
CA LEU A 65 -4.11 -0.06 6.31
C LEU A 65 -4.52 -0.99 7.45
N ARG A 66 -3.74 -1.01 8.54
CA ARG A 66 -4.09 -1.80 9.73
C ARG A 66 -5.41 -1.34 10.35
N ALA A 67 -5.62 -0.03 10.42
CA ALA A 67 -6.87 0.53 10.94
C ALA A 67 -8.08 0.19 10.05
N LEU A 68 -7.91 0.25 8.73
CA LEU A 68 -8.99 -0.03 7.78
C LEU A 68 -9.33 -1.53 7.68
N TYR A 69 -8.33 -2.39 7.66
CA TYR A 69 -8.50 -3.83 7.42
C TYR A 69 -8.44 -4.69 8.68
N GLY A 70 -8.02 -4.12 9.81
CA GLY A 70 -7.98 -4.81 11.08
C GLY A 70 -6.63 -5.44 11.41
N GLU A 71 -6.48 -5.88 12.64
CA GLU A 71 -5.22 -6.45 13.16
C GLU A 71 -4.80 -7.75 12.48
N ARG A 72 -5.75 -8.47 11.90
CA ARG A 72 -5.45 -9.72 11.19
C ARG A 72 -4.56 -9.50 9.97
N LEU A 73 -4.65 -8.33 9.35
CA LEU A 73 -3.76 -8.00 8.24
C LEU A 73 -2.30 -7.99 8.69
N GLU A 74 -2.01 -7.34 9.81
CA GLU A 74 -0.66 -7.32 10.37
C GLU A 74 -0.14 -8.72 10.67
N ALA A 75 -0.97 -9.57 11.27
CA ALA A 75 -0.60 -10.95 11.57
C ALA A 75 -0.28 -11.74 10.29
N ARG A 76 -1.01 -11.51 9.22
CA ARG A 76 -0.77 -12.17 7.94
C ARG A 76 0.51 -11.69 7.27
N VAL A 77 0.79 -10.38 7.32
CA VAL A 77 2.04 -9.83 6.81
C VAL A 77 3.22 -10.46 7.53
N LYS A 78 3.18 -10.51 8.85
CA LYS A 78 4.23 -11.13 9.67
C LYS A 78 4.42 -12.60 9.31
N ARG A 79 3.33 -13.34 9.11
CA ARG A 79 3.39 -14.75 8.71
C ARG A 79 4.07 -14.91 7.36
N GLN A 80 3.73 -14.09 6.38
CA GLN A 80 4.35 -14.14 5.06
C GLN A 80 5.85 -13.87 5.11
N ILE A 81 6.27 -12.93 5.94
CA ILE A 81 7.70 -12.65 6.14
C ILE A 81 8.40 -13.87 6.72
N ILE A 82 7.85 -14.46 7.78
CA ILE A 82 8.46 -15.60 8.46
C ILE A 82 8.54 -16.82 7.53
N GLU A 83 7.48 -17.12 6.79
CA GLU A 83 7.41 -18.28 5.91
C GLU A 83 8.37 -18.18 4.71
N HIS A 84 8.58 -16.98 4.16
CA HIS A 84 9.36 -16.80 2.95
C HIS A 84 10.78 -16.29 3.17
N TYR A 85 11.04 -15.59 4.25
CA TYR A 85 12.33 -14.93 4.48
C TYR A 85 12.95 -15.21 5.85
N GLY A 86 12.16 -15.59 6.84
CA GLY A 86 12.61 -15.80 8.20
C GLY A 86 12.21 -14.63 9.13
N PRO A 87 13.05 -14.24 10.09
CA PRO A 87 12.64 -13.27 11.11
C PRO A 87 12.47 -11.84 10.60
N GLU A 88 13.01 -11.52 9.43
CA GLU A 88 13.00 -10.17 8.90
C GLU A 88 12.97 -10.17 7.38
N LEU A 89 12.18 -9.26 6.81
CA LEU A 89 12.13 -9.05 5.38
C LEU A 89 13.39 -8.26 4.95
N PRO A 90 14.21 -8.83 4.04
CA PRO A 90 15.40 -8.11 3.57
C PRO A 90 15.05 -6.86 2.77
N VAL A 91 15.96 -5.90 2.76
CA VAL A 91 15.82 -4.69 1.92
C VAL A 91 15.68 -5.10 0.44
N GLY A 92 14.71 -4.52 -0.24
CA GLY A 92 14.41 -4.81 -1.63
C GLY A 92 13.46 -5.98 -1.86
N ALA A 93 13.06 -6.67 -0.81
CA ALA A 93 12.09 -7.76 -0.89
C ALA A 93 10.66 -7.26 -0.65
N ALA A 94 9.69 -8.06 -1.06
CA ALA A 94 8.28 -7.78 -0.84
C ALA A 94 7.53 -9.06 -0.52
N VAL A 95 6.44 -8.92 0.22
CA VAL A 95 5.49 -10.01 0.49
C VAL A 95 4.09 -9.55 0.13
N VAL A 96 3.22 -10.49 -0.18
CA VAL A 96 1.81 -10.24 -0.47
C VAL A 96 0.98 -10.90 0.60
N ALA A 97 0.05 -10.14 1.18
CA ALA A 97 -0.89 -10.64 2.16
C ALA A 97 -2.32 -10.27 1.75
N ARG A 98 -3.27 -11.15 2.01
CA ARG A 98 -4.69 -10.89 1.73
C ARG A 98 -5.32 -10.14 2.87
N SER A 99 -6.18 -9.18 2.55
CA SER A 99 -6.87 -8.37 3.57
C SER A 99 -8.10 -9.06 4.15
N GLU A 100 -8.77 -9.90 3.41
CA GLU A 100 -10.08 -10.49 3.80
C GLU A 100 -11.18 -9.47 4.11
N HIS A 101 -11.08 -8.30 3.58
CA HIS A 101 -12.07 -7.25 3.87
C HIS A 101 -13.12 -7.17 2.76
#